data_58e89f3dc7a5d889bf314d0e0eccad74
#
_entry.id   58e89f3dc7a5d889bf314d0e0eccad74
#
_cell.length_a   1.000
_cell.length_b   1.000
_cell.length_c   1.000
_cell.angle_alpha   90.00
_cell.angle_beta   90.00
_cell.angle_gamma   90.00
#
_symmetry.space_group_name_H-M   'P 1'
#
loop_
_entity.id
_entity.type
_entity.pdbx_description
1 polymer ?
#
loop_
_entity_poly.entity_id
_entity_poly.type
_entity_poly.pdbx_seq_one_letter_code
_entity_poly.pdbx_strand_id
1 'polypeptide(L)'
;MKYIFLSSILLLSLAGCTSITTMSSEQFNQLSTTQLPFSGNWSGQVGEASAVLHLNRQGHGKLCIDNSKEVMSYRVKLVNDVLYSDQGLKFNVKSINASQANLHMRMLGLGVTFELNKDDALNNVTSNCKTFINS
;
A
#
# COMPACT_ATOMS: atom_id res chain seq x y z
N MET A 1 -51.62 -10.34 47.65
CA MET A 1 -51.40 -10.50 46.20
C MET A 1 -50.61 -9.32 45.72
N LYS A 2 -49.41 -9.51 45.43
CA LYS A 2 -48.54 -8.43 44.91
C LYS A 2 -47.94 -8.93 43.60
N TYR A 3 -48.32 -8.24 42.58
CA TYR A 3 -47.76 -8.50 41.24
C TYR A 3 -46.47 -7.73 41.09
N ILE A 4 -45.41 -8.45 40.94
CA ILE A 4 -44.10 -7.89 40.65
C ILE A 4 -43.96 -7.87 39.15
N PHE A 5 -44.03 -6.68 38.57
CA PHE A 5 -43.68 -6.49 37.15
C PHE A 5 -42.17 -6.40 37.05
N LEU A 6 -41.58 -7.43 36.53
CA LEU A 6 -40.21 -7.38 36.05
C LEU A 6 -40.19 -6.72 34.68
N SER A 7 -39.79 -5.48 34.64
CA SER A 7 -39.44 -4.82 33.39
C SER A 7 -38.09 -5.32 32.94
N SER A 8 -38.11 -6.16 31.93
CA SER A 8 -36.90 -6.54 31.20
C SER A 8 -36.46 -5.37 30.33
N ILE A 9 -35.41 -4.71 30.73
CA ILE A 9 -34.74 -3.71 29.92
C ILE A 9 -33.87 -4.44 28.92
N LEU A 10 -34.31 -4.48 27.70
CA LEU A 10 -33.55 -5.02 26.57
C LEU A 10 -32.52 -3.97 26.16
N LEU A 11 -31.29 -4.16 26.62
CA LEU A 11 -30.16 -3.37 26.17
C LEU A 11 -29.77 -3.84 24.76
N LEU A 12 -30.24 -3.12 23.76
CA LEU A 12 -29.69 -3.22 22.42
C LEU A 12 -28.33 -2.53 22.40
N SER A 13 -27.29 -3.30 22.54
CA SER A 13 -25.95 -2.86 22.24
C SER A 13 -25.77 -2.84 20.73
N LEU A 14 -25.94 -1.66 20.15
CA LEU A 14 -25.55 -1.38 18.77
C LEU A 14 -24.03 -1.22 18.70
N ALA A 15 -23.33 -2.33 18.66
CA ALA A 15 -21.92 -2.31 18.29
C ALA A 15 -21.83 -2.40 16.77
N GLY A 16 -22.07 -1.28 16.10
CA GLY A 16 -21.95 -1.15 14.66
C GLY A 16 -20.89 -0.15 14.29
N CYS A 17 -19.64 -0.38 14.69
CA CYS A 17 -18.51 0.34 14.11
C CYS A 17 -17.80 -0.58 13.14
N THR A 18 -18.22 -0.57 11.89
CA THR A 18 -17.36 -0.98 10.80
C THR A 18 -16.35 0.15 10.58
N SER A 19 -15.33 0.22 11.40
CA SER A 19 -14.17 1.03 11.10
C SER A 19 -13.45 0.38 9.93
N ILE A 20 -13.33 1.08 8.82
CA ILE A 20 -12.33 0.76 7.80
C ILE A 20 -11.00 0.98 8.50
N THR A 21 -10.44 -0.10 9.02
CA THR A 21 -9.15 -0.04 9.71
C THR A 21 -8.06 0.10 8.66
N THR A 22 -7.70 1.35 8.38
CA THR A 22 -6.41 1.63 7.77
C THR A 22 -5.33 1.20 8.75
N MET A 23 -4.33 0.50 8.26
CA MET A 23 -3.21 0.05 9.06
C MET A 23 -2.54 1.26 9.73
N SER A 24 -2.34 1.19 11.05
CA SER A 24 -1.61 2.23 11.78
C SER A 24 -0.11 2.16 11.50
N SER A 25 0.61 3.24 11.79
CA SER A 25 2.07 3.27 11.67
C SER A 25 2.74 2.20 12.52
N GLU A 26 2.21 1.93 13.70
CA GLU A 26 2.73 0.90 14.58
C GLU A 26 2.53 -0.50 13.99
N GLN A 27 1.36 -0.78 13.47
CA GLN A 27 1.08 -2.04 12.78
C GLN A 27 1.98 -2.23 11.57
N PHE A 28 2.21 -1.16 10.80
CA PHE A 28 3.14 -1.19 9.67
C PHE A 28 4.57 -1.54 10.12
N ASN A 29 5.04 -0.93 11.19
CA ASN A 29 6.39 -1.18 11.71
C ASN A 29 6.59 -2.62 12.18
N GLN A 30 5.54 -3.28 12.62
CA GLN A 30 5.57 -4.67 13.11
C GLN A 30 5.41 -5.73 12.01
N LEU A 31 5.18 -5.33 10.78
CA LEU A 31 5.02 -6.29 9.68
C LEU A 31 6.30 -7.08 9.44
N SER A 32 6.15 -8.40 9.39
CA SER A 32 7.22 -9.31 8.97
C SER A 32 7.19 -9.44 7.45
N THR A 33 8.25 -9.02 6.81
CA THR A 33 8.33 -8.93 5.35
C THR A 33 8.77 -10.23 4.70
N THR A 34 8.40 -10.38 3.43
CA THR A 34 8.80 -11.48 2.58
C THR A 34 10.17 -11.20 1.96
N GLN A 35 11.07 -12.17 2.05
CA GLN A 35 12.38 -12.11 1.41
C GLN A 35 12.26 -12.25 -0.10
N LEU A 36 13.04 -11.45 -0.84
CA LEU A 36 13.11 -11.49 -2.29
C LEU A 36 14.51 -11.97 -2.75
N PRO A 37 14.59 -12.72 -3.86
CA PRO A 37 15.88 -13.12 -4.42
C PRO A 37 16.59 -12.00 -5.18
N PHE A 38 15.95 -10.83 -5.31
CA PHE A 38 16.46 -9.68 -6.05
C PHE A 38 16.11 -8.40 -5.34
N SER A 39 16.73 -7.31 -5.75
CA SER A 39 16.39 -5.94 -5.36
C SER A 39 16.41 -5.07 -6.59
N GLY A 40 15.78 -3.90 -6.54
CA GLY A 40 15.87 -2.96 -7.63
C GLY A 40 14.80 -1.89 -7.63
N ASN A 41 14.75 -1.19 -8.75
CA ASN A 41 13.77 -0.15 -9.04
C ASN A 41 12.96 -0.54 -10.28
N TRP A 42 11.67 -0.29 -10.22
CA TRP A 42 10.75 -0.48 -11.34
C TRP A 42 9.94 0.79 -11.53
N SER A 43 9.83 1.27 -12.75
CA SER A 43 9.11 2.50 -13.07
C SER A 43 8.13 2.33 -14.22
N GLY A 44 7.15 3.21 -14.30
CA GLY A 44 6.17 3.21 -15.39
C GLY A 44 5.18 4.35 -15.28
N GLN A 45 4.34 4.46 -16.30
CA GLN A 45 3.24 5.40 -16.34
C GLN A 45 1.97 4.74 -15.84
N VAL A 46 1.22 5.45 -15.00
CA VAL A 46 -0.07 5.02 -14.48
C VAL A 46 -1.06 6.15 -14.78
N GLY A 47 -1.78 6.03 -15.89
CA GLY A 47 -2.54 7.15 -16.42
C GLY A 47 -1.62 8.32 -16.77
N GLU A 48 -1.88 9.49 -16.23
CA GLU A 48 -1.04 10.68 -16.41
C GLU A 48 0.09 10.79 -15.37
N ALA A 49 0.12 9.89 -14.42
CA ALA A 49 1.13 9.87 -13.36
C ALA A 49 2.33 9.02 -13.74
N SER A 50 3.48 9.36 -13.20
CA SER A 50 4.69 8.56 -13.22
C SER A 50 4.84 7.86 -11.87
N ALA A 51 5.18 6.58 -11.85
CA ALA A 51 5.36 5.82 -10.63
C ALA A 51 6.69 5.10 -10.63
N VAL A 52 7.29 4.96 -9.45
CA VAL A 52 8.49 4.17 -9.23
C VAL A 52 8.37 3.40 -7.93
N LEU A 53 8.70 2.13 -7.98
CA LEU A 53 8.79 1.23 -6.84
C LEU A 53 10.25 0.84 -6.63
N HIS A 54 10.73 0.99 -5.40
CA HIS A 54 12.00 0.44 -4.96
C HIS A 54 11.73 -0.66 -3.93
N LEU A 55 12.38 -1.81 -4.10
CA LEU A 55 12.37 -2.89 -3.09
C LEU A 55 13.78 -3.42 -2.89
N ASN A 56 14.13 -3.65 -1.63
CA ASN A 56 15.34 -4.38 -1.27
C ASN A 56 15.03 -5.88 -1.09
N ARG A 57 16.06 -6.69 -0.87
CA ARG A 57 15.89 -8.13 -0.71
C ARG A 57 15.10 -8.53 0.53
N GLN A 58 15.03 -7.68 1.53
CA GLN A 58 14.23 -7.91 2.73
C GLN A 58 12.74 -7.60 2.54
N GLY A 59 12.34 -7.11 1.37
CA GLY A 59 10.95 -6.74 1.10
C GLY A 59 10.56 -5.38 1.64
N HIS A 60 11.51 -4.54 1.95
CA HIS A 60 11.32 -3.14 2.36
C HIS A 60 11.57 -2.24 1.16
N GLY A 61 10.87 -1.13 1.07
CA GLY A 61 11.11 -0.20 -0.01
C GLY A 61 10.36 1.10 0.06
N LYS A 62 10.23 1.70 -1.11
CA LYS A 62 9.60 3.01 -1.32
C LYS A 62 8.76 2.97 -2.57
N LEU A 63 7.63 3.66 -2.56
CA LEU A 63 6.78 3.88 -3.71
C LEU A 63 6.55 5.37 -3.85
N CYS A 64 6.80 5.92 -5.03
CA CYS A 64 6.57 7.31 -5.33
C CYS A 64 5.71 7.44 -6.58
N ILE A 65 4.69 8.28 -6.50
CA ILE A 65 3.77 8.56 -7.60
C ILE A 65 3.74 10.08 -7.79
N ASP A 66 4.04 10.54 -8.99
CA ASP A 66 4.11 11.95 -9.34
C ASP A 66 3.17 12.24 -10.51
N ASN A 67 2.12 13.02 -10.27
CA ASN A 67 1.16 13.41 -11.30
C ASN A 67 1.37 14.84 -11.83
N SER A 68 2.53 15.43 -11.58
CA SER A 68 2.92 16.81 -11.92
C SER A 68 2.28 17.89 -11.04
N LYS A 69 1.20 17.57 -10.32
CA LYS A 69 0.52 18.50 -9.40
C LYS A 69 0.87 18.20 -7.94
N GLU A 70 0.97 16.92 -7.62
CA GLU A 70 1.38 16.49 -6.30
C GLU A 70 2.24 15.23 -6.40
N VAL A 71 3.07 15.03 -5.39
CA VAL A 71 3.94 13.87 -5.27
C VAL A 71 3.48 13.08 -4.05
N MET A 72 3.17 11.80 -4.26
CA MET A 72 2.80 10.87 -3.21
C MET A 72 3.96 9.93 -2.94
N SER A 73 4.47 9.97 -1.71
CA SER A 73 5.67 9.22 -1.30
C SER A 73 5.31 8.30 -0.15
N TYR A 74 5.61 7.01 -0.31
CA TYR A 74 5.29 6.00 0.69
C TYR A 74 6.50 5.13 0.99
N ARG A 75 6.69 4.80 2.26
CA ARG A 75 7.47 3.62 2.61
C ARG A 75 6.57 2.40 2.48
N VAL A 76 7.11 1.33 1.97
CA VAL A 76 6.34 0.11 1.70
C VAL A 76 7.02 -1.12 2.24
N LYS A 77 6.21 -2.13 2.54
CA LYS A 77 6.64 -3.46 2.96
C LYS A 77 5.88 -4.52 2.20
N LEU A 78 6.60 -5.47 1.64
CA LEU A 78 6.02 -6.63 0.96
C LEU A 78 5.78 -7.76 1.96
N VAL A 79 4.54 -8.20 2.06
CA VAL A 79 4.14 -9.35 2.86
C VAL A 79 3.34 -10.30 1.97
N ASN A 80 3.93 -11.42 1.60
CA ASN A 80 3.39 -12.34 0.59
C ASN A 80 3.09 -11.59 -0.71
N ASP A 81 1.84 -11.55 -1.14
CA ASP A 81 1.42 -10.90 -2.38
C ASP A 81 0.79 -9.52 -2.15
N VAL A 82 1.05 -8.89 -1.01
CA VAL A 82 0.50 -7.57 -0.67
C VAL A 82 1.63 -6.62 -0.33
N LEU A 83 1.61 -5.47 -0.97
CA LEU A 83 2.49 -4.36 -0.65
C LEU A 83 1.72 -3.37 0.23
N TYR A 84 2.17 -3.21 1.46
CA TYR A 84 1.57 -2.29 2.43
C TYR A 84 2.35 -0.98 2.45
N SER A 85 1.63 0.14 2.50
CA SER A 85 2.24 1.45 2.71
C SER A 85 2.14 1.89 4.16
N ASP A 86 3.04 2.77 4.57
CA ASP A 86 3.03 3.40 5.89
C ASP A 86 1.86 4.36 6.11
N GLN A 87 1.09 4.65 5.06
CA GLN A 87 -0.11 5.50 5.11
C GLN A 87 -1.41 4.71 4.92
N GLY A 88 -1.35 3.40 5.12
CA GLY A 88 -2.52 2.54 5.13
C GLY A 88 -3.01 2.03 3.78
N LEU A 89 -2.29 2.30 2.69
CA LEU A 89 -2.64 1.77 1.37
C LEU A 89 -2.18 0.32 1.22
N LYS A 90 -2.93 -0.44 0.45
CA LYS A 90 -2.62 -1.82 0.09
C LYS A 90 -2.62 -1.98 -1.42
N PHE A 91 -1.58 -2.60 -1.92
CA PHE A 91 -1.46 -2.96 -3.33
C PHE A 91 -1.36 -4.47 -3.45
N ASN A 92 -2.20 -5.07 -4.26
CA ASN A 92 -2.07 -6.48 -4.60
C ASN A 92 -0.95 -6.64 -5.62
N VAL A 93 0.05 -7.45 -5.30
CA VAL A 93 1.14 -7.76 -6.21
C VAL A 93 0.70 -8.91 -7.11
N LYS A 94 0.43 -8.62 -8.37
CA LYS A 94 0.06 -9.63 -9.37
C LYS A 94 1.26 -10.43 -9.80
N SER A 95 2.39 -9.75 -9.99
CA SER A 95 3.68 -10.38 -10.28
C SER A 95 4.80 -9.41 -9.92
N ILE A 96 5.92 -9.95 -9.50
CA ILE A 96 7.16 -9.21 -9.33
C ILE A 96 8.32 -10.15 -9.66
N ASN A 97 9.20 -9.70 -10.53
CA ASN A 97 10.41 -10.42 -10.92
C ASN A 97 11.51 -9.42 -11.26
N ALA A 98 12.65 -9.93 -11.73
CA ALA A 98 13.79 -9.09 -12.06
C ALA A 98 13.53 -8.08 -13.19
N SER A 99 12.48 -8.24 -13.98
CA SER A 99 12.16 -7.40 -15.15
C SER A 99 10.96 -6.50 -14.94
N GLN A 100 9.95 -6.96 -14.21
CA GLN A 100 8.67 -6.27 -14.10
C GLN A 100 8.08 -6.37 -12.69
N ALA A 101 7.27 -5.37 -12.34
CA ALA A 101 6.43 -5.38 -11.16
C ALA A 101 5.02 -4.92 -11.56
N ASN A 102 4.04 -5.77 -11.36
CA ASN A 102 2.64 -5.48 -11.64
C ASN A 102 1.85 -5.44 -10.35
N LEU A 103 1.32 -4.26 -10.04
CA LEU A 103 0.56 -4.01 -8.83
C LEU A 103 -0.87 -3.62 -9.20
N HIS A 104 -1.80 -3.99 -8.35
CA HIS A 104 -3.19 -3.60 -8.50
C HIS A 104 -3.73 -3.03 -7.19
N MET A 105 -4.44 -1.93 -7.28
CA MET A 105 -5.02 -1.26 -6.14
C MET A 105 -6.47 -0.88 -6.47
N ARG A 106 -7.35 -0.97 -5.48
CA ARG A 106 -8.70 -0.45 -5.58
C ARG A 106 -8.82 0.84 -4.79
N MET A 107 -9.32 1.88 -5.44
CA MET A 107 -9.59 3.16 -4.83
C MET A 107 -10.98 3.61 -5.24
N LEU A 108 -11.87 3.86 -4.26
CA LEU A 108 -13.24 4.32 -4.48
C LEU A 108 -14.03 3.45 -5.49
N GLY A 109 -13.82 2.13 -5.44
CA GLY A 109 -14.48 1.18 -6.35
C GLY A 109 -13.83 1.07 -7.73
N LEU A 110 -12.82 1.88 -8.03
CA LEU A 110 -12.06 1.83 -9.28
C LEU A 110 -10.78 1.05 -9.11
N GLY A 111 -10.47 0.18 -10.07
CA GLY A 111 -9.21 -0.54 -10.11
C GLY A 111 -8.15 0.28 -10.83
N VAL A 112 -6.95 0.34 -10.24
CA VAL A 112 -5.78 0.96 -10.85
C VAL A 112 -4.67 -0.08 -10.94
N THR A 113 -4.12 -0.26 -12.13
CA THR A 113 -3.02 -1.20 -12.38
C THR A 113 -1.73 -0.42 -12.64
N PHE A 114 -0.69 -0.84 -11.95
CA PHE A 114 0.67 -0.31 -12.11
C PHE A 114 1.48 -1.36 -12.86
N GLU A 115 1.81 -1.10 -14.10
CA GLU A 115 2.71 -1.92 -14.90
C GLU A 115 4.07 -1.26 -14.93
N LEU A 116 4.98 -1.75 -14.10
CA LEU A 116 6.29 -1.15 -13.92
C LEU A 116 7.37 -2.06 -14.51
N ASN A 117 8.34 -1.44 -15.15
CA ASN A 117 9.48 -2.12 -15.76
C ASN A 117 10.76 -1.79 -15.01
N LYS A 118 11.70 -2.71 -15.01
CA LYS A 118 13.00 -2.52 -14.37
C LYS A 118 13.67 -1.24 -14.84
N ASP A 119 14.10 -0.42 -13.90
CA ASP A 119 14.71 0.89 -14.16
C ASP A 119 15.68 1.24 -13.03
N ASP A 120 16.71 0.45 -12.85
CA ASP A 120 17.65 0.63 -11.75
C ASP A 120 18.38 1.98 -11.79
N ALA A 121 18.62 2.52 -12.98
CA ALA A 121 19.24 3.82 -13.15
C ALA A 121 18.28 4.99 -12.98
N LEU A 122 16.98 4.72 -12.76
CA LEU A 122 15.93 5.74 -12.60
C LEU A 122 15.82 6.67 -13.81
N ASN A 123 15.98 6.14 -15.02
CA ASN A 123 15.98 6.92 -16.25
C ASN A 123 14.61 7.48 -16.61
N ASN A 124 13.54 6.77 -16.21
CA ASN A 124 12.16 7.14 -16.52
C ASN A 124 11.40 7.65 -15.27
N VAL A 125 12.12 8.25 -14.34
CA VAL A 125 11.60 8.71 -13.07
C VAL A 125 11.70 10.23 -12.98
N THR A 126 10.65 10.87 -12.47
CA THR A 126 10.67 12.33 -12.25
C THR A 126 11.72 12.72 -11.21
N SER A 127 12.18 13.97 -11.27
CA SER A 127 13.19 14.48 -10.34
C SER A 127 12.75 14.35 -8.88
N ASN A 128 11.49 14.61 -8.59
CA ASN A 128 10.94 14.51 -7.24
C ASN A 128 10.99 13.07 -6.72
N CYS A 129 10.56 12.12 -7.53
CA CYS A 129 10.58 10.72 -7.16
C CYS A 129 12.00 10.17 -7.08
N LYS A 130 12.90 10.59 -7.98
CA LYS A 130 14.31 10.20 -7.92
C LYS A 130 14.96 10.64 -6.60
N THR A 131 14.71 11.85 -6.17
CA THR A 131 15.21 12.38 -4.90
C THR A 131 14.70 11.55 -3.73
N PHE A 132 13.42 11.19 -3.73
CA PHE A 132 12.82 10.38 -2.68
C PHE A 132 13.39 8.96 -2.65
N ILE A 133 13.54 8.31 -3.79
CA ILE A 133 14.09 6.95 -3.86
C ILE A 133 15.54 6.92 -3.35
N ASN A 134 16.32 7.94 -3.66
CA ASN A 134 17.73 8.02 -3.28
C ASN A 134 17.98 8.57 -1.86
N SER A 135 16.94 8.94 -1.16
CA SER A 135 17.05 9.48 0.20
C SER A 135 17.34 8.43 1.27
#